data_73271cadf2feb0613721d77c4c56bebd
#
_entry.id   73271cadf2feb0613721d77c4c56bebd
#
_cell.length_a   1.000
_cell.length_b   1.000
_cell.length_c   1.000
_cell.angle_alpha   90.00
_cell.angle_beta   90.00
_cell.angle_gamma   90.00
#
_symmetry.space_group_name_H-M   'P 1'
#
loop_
_entity.id
_entity.type
_entity.pdbx_description
1 polymer ?
#
loop_
_entity_poly.entity_id
_entity_poly.type
_entity_poly.pdbx_seq_one_letter_code
_entity_poly.pdbx_strand_id
1 'polypeptide(L)'
;MVSCPHQAISAREQGGVSTDPLRCTACGTCADACTAKARQLIGKDYTVQELIDIVERDSVFYRREGGGVTATGGEILLQAGFVYRFLKRCRERLLGTAVETSGYGHWKLLEPILSVADFVFIDLKHFDSSAHLKLTGVRNELILKNIVKISEYCLSHTAKPIIRIPIIPEINDASDNLKKIADFIWNLPGVKPEVNLLPYHGYGISKYSWIGKEYELQDVTAPSEERMQSKSRIFIDRGLVCTVGGAEVTSYHTTE
;
A
#
# COMPACT_ATOMS: atom_id res chain seq x y z
N MET A 1 30.52 -10.06 18.77
CA MET A 1 30.67 -9.74 17.33
C MET A 1 30.91 -10.95 16.42
N VAL A 2 30.95 -12.14 16.98
CA VAL A 2 31.42 -13.36 16.29
C VAL A 2 30.29 -14.11 15.53
N SER A 3 29.04 -13.61 15.57
CA SER A 3 27.90 -14.42 15.17
C SER A 3 27.47 -14.27 13.69
N CYS A 4 28.15 -13.45 12.88
CA CYS A 4 27.78 -13.31 11.49
C CYS A 4 28.64 -14.23 10.59
N PRO A 5 28.06 -15.30 9.98
CA PRO A 5 28.81 -16.20 9.11
C PRO A 5 29.28 -15.50 7.81
N HIS A 6 28.64 -14.39 7.43
CA HIS A 6 28.96 -13.61 6.24
C HIS A 6 29.81 -12.36 6.53
N GLN A 7 30.28 -12.18 7.77
CA GLN A 7 31.09 -11.03 8.19
C GLN A 7 30.45 -9.67 7.83
N ALA A 8 29.11 -9.61 7.84
CA ALA A 8 28.34 -8.42 7.48
C ALA A 8 28.14 -7.44 8.65
N ILE A 9 28.74 -7.69 9.82
CA ILE A 9 28.57 -6.86 11.02
C ILE A 9 29.91 -6.28 11.43
N SER A 10 29.94 -4.95 11.62
CA SER A 10 31.08 -4.21 12.15
C SER A 10 30.69 -3.37 13.35
N ALA A 11 31.65 -3.13 14.27
CA ALA A 11 31.47 -2.21 15.38
C ALA A 11 31.44 -0.75 14.86
N ARG A 12 30.64 0.10 15.52
CA ARG A 12 30.67 1.56 15.31
C ARG A 12 31.56 2.20 16.37
N GLU A 13 32.25 3.28 16.02
CA GLU A 13 33.11 4.04 16.96
C GLU A 13 32.31 4.62 18.14
N GLN A 14 31.05 5.02 17.89
CA GLN A 14 30.14 5.56 18.90
C GLN A 14 29.36 4.49 19.68
N GLY A 15 29.80 3.24 19.61
CA GLY A 15 29.11 2.09 20.19
C GLY A 15 28.02 1.49 19.27
N GLY A 16 27.64 0.23 19.57
CA GLY A 16 26.71 -0.52 18.75
C GLY A 16 27.37 -1.17 17.53
N VAL A 17 26.56 -1.60 16.58
CA VAL A 17 27.02 -2.30 15.37
C VAL A 17 26.31 -1.76 14.12
N SER A 18 26.97 -1.84 12.98
CA SER A 18 26.40 -1.61 11.65
C SER A 18 26.28 -2.92 10.88
N THR A 19 25.39 -2.94 9.90
CA THR A 19 25.23 -4.07 8.99
C THR A 19 25.59 -3.62 7.57
N ASP A 20 26.49 -4.36 6.93
CA ASP A 20 26.78 -4.21 5.52
C ASP A 20 25.66 -4.90 4.70
N PRO A 21 24.80 -4.17 3.96
CA PRO A 21 23.70 -4.76 3.22
C PRO A 21 24.16 -5.62 2.04
N LEU A 22 25.37 -5.41 1.53
CA LEU A 22 25.93 -6.19 0.40
C LEU A 22 26.39 -7.58 0.82
N ARG A 23 26.78 -7.73 2.11
CA ARG A 23 27.22 -9.02 2.68
C ARG A 23 26.10 -9.73 3.46
N CYS A 24 25.08 -8.98 3.90
CA CYS A 24 24.02 -9.53 4.73
C CYS A 24 23.04 -10.36 3.90
N THR A 25 22.91 -11.63 4.20
CA THR A 25 21.94 -12.55 3.59
C THR A 25 20.63 -12.66 4.37
N ALA A 26 20.44 -11.83 5.41
CA ALA A 26 19.30 -11.88 6.31
C ALA A 26 19.06 -13.27 6.96
N CYS A 27 20.12 -14.04 7.22
CA CYS A 27 20.01 -15.41 7.77
C CYS A 27 19.51 -15.50 9.22
N GLY A 28 19.39 -14.38 9.94
CA GLY A 28 18.86 -14.34 11.31
C GLY A 28 19.86 -14.67 12.42
N THR A 29 20.99 -15.34 12.16
CA THR A 29 21.95 -15.83 13.17
C THR A 29 22.36 -14.76 14.19
N CYS A 30 22.53 -13.52 13.75
CA CYS A 30 22.92 -12.42 14.65
C CYS A 30 21.76 -11.92 15.53
N ALA A 31 20.52 -12.12 15.11
CA ALA A 31 19.33 -11.80 15.91
C ALA A 31 19.14 -12.88 17.00
N ASP A 32 19.29 -14.16 16.65
CA ASP A 32 19.18 -15.28 17.56
C ASP A 32 20.27 -15.25 18.64
N ALA A 33 21.50 -14.85 18.27
CA ALA A 33 22.61 -14.73 19.19
C ALA A 33 22.57 -13.46 20.07
N CYS A 34 21.64 -12.51 19.83
CA CYS A 34 21.58 -11.26 20.55
C CYS A 34 20.77 -11.39 21.86
N THR A 35 21.42 -11.63 22.97
CA THR A 35 20.78 -11.76 24.30
C THR A 35 20.04 -10.48 24.72
N ALA A 36 20.54 -9.30 24.30
CA ALA A 36 19.89 -8.01 24.55
C ALA A 36 18.72 -7.71 23.60
N LYS A 37 18.40 -8.59 22.64
CA LYS A 37 17.37 -8.39 21.60
C LYS A 37 17.51 -7.06 20.82
N ALA A 38 18.74 -6.52 20.77
CA ALA A 38 19.04 -5.26 20.06
C ALA A 38 19.09 -5.45 18.53
N ARG A 39 18.97 -6.68 18.05
CA ARG A 39 18.89 -7.04 16.62
C ARG A 39 17.69 -7.92 16.39
N GLN A 40 17.01 -7.65 15.28
CA GLN A 40 15.82 -8.39 14.88
C GLN A 40 15.88 -8.68 13.39
N LEU A 41 15.40 -9.84 12.99
CA LEU A 41 15.08 -10.10 11.58
C LEU A 41 13.74 -9.44 11.26
N ILE A 42 13.75 -8.57 10.25
CA ILE A 42 12.53 -7.90 9.82
C ILE A 42 11.81 -8.77 8.80
N GLY A 43 10.56 -9.09 9.10
CA GLY A 43 9.75 -10.00 8.32
C GLY A 43 9.78 -11.44 8.83
N LYS A 44 8.77 -12.19 8.44
CA LYS A 44 8.61 -13.61 8.74
C LYS A 44 7.90 -14.28 7.56
N ASP A 45 8.34 -15.46 7.20
CA ASP A 45 7.62 -16.29 6.23
C ASP A 45 6.37 -16.92 6.88
N TYR A 46 5.28 -16.90 6.12
CA TYR A 46 4.03 -17.51 6.51
C TYR A 46 3.49 -18.39 5.39
N THR A 47 2.91 -19.50 5.75
CA THR A 47 2.00 -20.25 4.88
C THR A 47 0.62 -19.57 4.83
N VAL A 48 -0.15 -19.86 3.80
CA VAL A 48 -1.55 -19.38 3.72
C VAL A 48 -2.36 -19.83 4.94
N GLN A 49 -2.16 -21.08 5.41
CA GLN A 49 -2.90 -21.58 6.56
C GLN A 49 -2.56 -20.85 7.85
N GLU A 50 -1.29 -20.58 8.11
CA GLU A 50 -0.89 -19.79 9.29
C GLU A 50 -1.49 -18.39 9.29
N LEU A 51 -1.57 -17.71 8.12
CA LEU A 51 -2.25 -16.42 8.03
C LEU A 51 -3.75 -16.55 8.25
N ILE A 52 -4.40 -17.58 7.73
CA ILE A 52 -5.81 -17.85 8.00
C ILE A 52 -6.05 -18.05 9.50
N ASP A 53 -5.23 -18.84 10.17
CA ASP A 53 -5.34 -19.08 11.61
C ASP A 53 -5.17 -17.80 12.44
N ILE A 54 -4.37 -16.84 11.94
CA ILE A 54 -4.19 -15.53 12.57
C ILE A 54 -5.45 -14.67 12.38
N VAL A 55 -5.93 -14.52 11.16
CA VAL A 55 -7.05 -13.60 10.86
C VAL A 55 -8.39 -14.14 11.39
N GLU A 56 -8.56 -15.45 11.50
CA GLU A 56 -9.77 -16.04 12.08
C GLU A 56 -9.97 -15.71 13.57
N ARG A 57 -8.91 -15.37 14.29
CA ARG A 57 -9.03 -14.94 15.70
C ARG A 57 -9.90 -13.69 15.85
N ASP A 58 -9.89 -12.82 14.84
CA ASP A 58 -10.64 -11.57 14.82
C ASP A 58 -11.97 -11.69 14.04
N SER A 59 -12.33 -12.88 13.58
CA SER A 59 -13.49 -13.11 12.71
C SER A 59 -14.83 -12.67 13.31
N VAL A 60 -14.95 -12.67 14.64
CA VAL A 60 -16.14 -12.18 15.33
C VAL A 60 -16.30 -10.68 15.14
N PHE A 61 -15.20 -9.92 15.20
CA PHE A 61 -15.21 -8.47 14.97
C PHE A 61 -15.52 -8.17 13.52
N TYR A 62 -14.87 -8.86 12.56
CA TYR A 62 -15.13 -8.67 11.13
C TYR A 62 -16.59 -8.87 10.76
N ARG A 63 -17.21 -9.93 11.27
CA ARG A 63 -18.64 -10.20 11.02
C ARG A 63 -19.57 -9.16 11.65
N ARG A 64 -19.19 -8.62 12.79
CA ARG A 64 -20.01 -7.64 13.52
C ARG A 64 -19.93 -6.24 12.92
N GLU A 65 -18.78 -5.87 12.40
CA GLU A 65 -18.47 -4.51 11.92
C GLU A 65 -18.44 -4.40 10.39
N GLY A 66 -18.69 -5.51 9.68
CA GLY A 66 -18.54 -5.55 8.22
C GLY A 66 -17.09 -5.43 7.75
N GLY A 67 -16.13 -5.73 8.62
CA GLY A 67 -14.70 -5.66 8.36
C GLY A 67 -14.15 -6.88 7.62
N GLY A 68 -12.82 -6.97 7.55
CA GLY A 68 -12.14 -8.05 6.86
C GLY A 68 -10.63 -7.91 6.88
N VAL A 69 -10.01 -8.44 5.84
CA VAL A 69 -8.56 -8.54 5.71
C VAL A 69 -8.07 -7.67 4.56
N THR A 70 -7.09 -6.81 4.82
CA THR A 70 -6.39 -6.06 3.78
C THR A 70 -5.02 -6.67 3.54
N ALA A 71 -4.77 -7.17 2.32
CA ALA A 71 -3.43 -7.55 1.90
C ALA A 71 -2.67 -6.30 1.42
N THR A 72 -1.63 -5.95 2.15
CA THR A 72 -0.77 -4.80 1.91
C THR A 72 0.69 -5.16 2.24
N GLY A 73 1.58 -4.19 2.32
CA GLY A 73 2.97 -4.39 2.73
C GLY A 73 3.93 -3.70 1.78
N GLY A 74 4.83 -4.44 1.11
CA GLY A 74 5.57 -3.92 -0.02
C GLY A 74 4.65 -3.80 -1.24
N GLU A 75 4.95 -4.57 -2.31
CA GLU A 75 4.04 -4.66 -3.46
C GLU A 75 3.47 -6.08 -3.52
N ILE A 76 2.15 -6.20 -3.41
CA ILE A 76 1.45 -7.49 -3.41
C ILE A 76 1.65 -8.29 -4.70
N LEU A 77 1.89 -7.61 -5.81
CA LEU A 77 2.10 -8.24 -7.11
C LEU A 77 3.42 -9.01 -7.20
N LEU A 78 4.38 -8.74 -6.28
CA LEU A 78 5.59 -9.55 -6.17
C LEU A 78 5.31 -10.97 -5.65
N GLN A 79 4.19 -11.16 -4.95
CA GLN A 79 3.73 -12.45 -4.43
C GLN A 79 2.28 -12.74 -4.84
N ALA A 80 1.88 -12.32 -6.06
CA ALA A 80 0.50 -12.34 -6.54
C ALA A 80 -0.21 -13.69 -6.34
N GLY A 81 0.47 -14.80 -6.65
CA GLY A 81 -0.10 -16.14 -6.48
C GLY A 81 -0.35 -16.51 -5.01
N PHE A 82 0.49 -16.05 -4.08
CA PHE A 82 0.28 -16.22 -2.65
C PHE A 82 -0.91 -15.39 -2.16
N VAL A 83 -0.92 -14.10 -2.51
CA VAL A 83 -2.00 -13.17 -2.14
C VAL A 83 -3.36 -13.66 -2.67
N TYR A 84 -3.43 -14.09 -3.93
CA TYR A 84 -4.64 -14.68 -4.48
C TYR A 84 -5.16 -15.88 -3.65
N ARG A 85 -4.29 -16.85 -3.35
CA ARG A 85 -4.67 -18.01 -2.54
C ARG A 85 -5.13 -17.63 -1.15
N PHE A 86 -4.46 -16.70 -0.52
CA PHE A 86 -4.81 -16.20 0.82
C PHE A 86 -6.19 -15.54 0.81
N LEU A 87 -6.43 -14.56 -0.06
CA LEU A 87 -7.71 -13.85 -0.13
C LEU A 87 -8.86 -14.79 -0.56
N LYS A 88 -8.61 -15.73 -1.48
CA LYS A 88 -9.58 -16.76 -1.83
C LYS A 88 -10.02 -17.56 -0.59
N ARG A 89 -9.08 -17.97 0.24
CA ARG A 89 -9.37 -18.69 1.50
C ARG A 89 -10.10 -17.81 2.52
N CYS A 90 -9.84 -16.48 2.55
CA CYS A 90 -10.61 -15.54 3.37
C CYS A 90 -12.07 -15.48 2.91
N ARG A 91 -12.32 -15.36 1.59
CA ARG A 91 -13.68 -15.34 1.03
C ARG A 91 -14.45 -16.65 1.31
N GLU A 92 -13.80 -17.80 1.19
CA GLU A 92 -14.39 -19.11 1.55
C GLU A 92 -14.87 -19.15 3.02
N ARG A 93 -14.36 -18.26 3.86
CA ARG A 93 -14.71 -18.06 5.28
C ARG A 93 -15.64 -16.88 5.54
N LEU A 94 -16.17 -16.29 4.47
CA LEU A 94 -17.04 -15.11 4.54
C LEU A 94 -16.38 -13.89 5.21
N LEU A 95 -15.06 -13.75 5.06
CA LEU A 95 -14.33 -12.57 5.47
C LEU A 95 -14.27 -11.57 4.31
N GLY A 96 -14.52 -10.30 4.58
CA GLY A 96 -14.27 -9.21 3.62
C GLY A 96 -12.81 -9.15 3.21
N THR A 97 -12.53 -8.77 1.97
CA THR A 97 -11.18 -8.77 1.41
C THR A 97 -10.84 -7.45 0.72
N ALA A 98 -9.66 -6.94 1.01
CA ALA A 98 -9.14 -5.76 0.36
C ALA A 98 -7.68 -5.94 -0.03
N VAL A 99 -7.23 -5.20 -1.03
CA VAL A 99 -5.83 -5.14 -1.44
C VAL A 99 -5.36 -3.70 -1.60
N GLU A 100 -4.09 -3.46 -1.28
CA GLU A 100 -3.39 -2.23 -1.57
C GLU A 100 -2.22 -2.51 -2.52
N THR A 101 -2.16 -1.78 -3.62
CA THR A 101 -1.12 -1.96 -4.65
C THR A 101 -0.74 -0.63 -5.28
N SER A 102 0.50 -0.52 -5.72
CA SER A 102 0.92 0.57 -6.62
C SER A 102 0.33 0.43 -8.03
N GLY A 103 -0.25 -0.72 -8.37
CA GLY A 103 -0.70 -1.04 -9.72
C GLY A 103 0.44 -1.25 -10.72
N TYR A 104 1.71 -1.22 -10.28
CA TYR A 104 2.88 -1.40 -11.16
C TYR A 104 3.21 -2.88 -11.34
N GLY A 105 2.50 -3.55 -12.23
CA GLY A 105 2.70 -4.96 -12.54
C GLY A 105 1.92 -5.43 -13.74
N HIS A 106 2.21 -6.62 -14.22
CA HIS A 106 1.48 -7.20 -15.36
C HIS A 106 0.02 -7.51 -14.98
N TRP A 107 -0.92 -7.17 -15.87
CA TRP A 107 -2.35 -7.41 -15.68
C TRP A 107 -2.67 -8.85 -15.26
N LYS A 108 -2.01 -9.84 -15.88
CA LYS A 108 -2.18 -11.26 -15.56
C LYS A 108 -1.92 -11.65 -14.09
N LEU A 109 -1.19 -10.81 -13.34
CA LEU A 109 -0.96 -10.99 -11.91
C LEU A 109 -2.04 -10.32 -11.07
N LEU A 110 -2.57 -9.20 -11.56
CA LEU A 110 -3.57 -8.38 -10.87
C LEU A 110 -4.98 -8.95 -11.02
N GLU A 111 -5.37 -9.35 -12.23
CA GLU A 111 -6.71 -9.83 -12.54
C GLU A 111 -7.21 -10.97 -11.64
N PRO A 112 -6.44 -12.03 -11.33
CA PRO A 112 -6.87 -13.05 -10.38
C PRO A 112 -7.13 -12.51 -8.98
N ILE A 113 -6.33 -11.53 -8.54
CA ILE A 113 -6.49 -10.90 -7.21
C ILE A 113 -7.80 -10.10 -7.18
N LEU A 114 -8.14 -9.37 -8.25
CA LEU A 114 -9.39 -8.62 -8.37
C LEU A 114 -10.62 -9.54 -8.23
N SER A 115 -10.55 -10.79 -8.72
CA SER A 115 -11.65 -11.73 -8.64
C SER A 115 -11.99 -12.19 -7.21
N VAL A 116 -11.10 -11.93 -6.27
CA VAL A 116 -11.24 -12.34 -4.85
C VAL A 116 -11.12 -11.16 -3.89
N ALA A 117 -11.09 -9.92 -4.39
CA ALA A 117 -11.05 -8.70 -3.59
C ALA A 117 -12.41 -7.99 -3.64
N ASP A 118 -12.88 -7.50 -2.50
CA ASP A 118 -14.06 -6.64 -2.42
C ASP A 118 -13.67 -5.17 -2.62
N PHE A 119 -12.47 -4.77 -2.14
CA PHE A 119 -11.89 -3.44 -2.35
C PHE A 119 -10.50 -3.53 -2.95
N VAL A 120 -10.22 -2.61 -3.86
CA VAL A 120 -8.91 -2.49 -4.51
C VAL A 120 -8.43 -1.05 -4.38
N PHE A 121 -7.49 -0.83 -3.47
CA PHE A 121 -6.83 0.46 -3.29
C PHE A 121 -5.62 0.55 -4.23
N ILE A 122 -5.60 1.57 -5.09
CA ILE A 122 -4.52 1.78 -6.07
C ILE A 122 -3.88 3.12 -5.81
N ASP A 123 -2.57 3.14 -5.59
CA ASP A 123 -1.83 4.37 -5.37
C ASP A 123 -1.53 5.08 -6.70
N LEU A 124 -2.00 6.32 -6.87
CA LEU A 124 -1.61 7.21 -7.96
C LEU A 124 -0.88 8.44 -7.40
N LYS A 125 0.44 8.39 -7.39
CA LYS A 125 1.28 9.36 -6.68
C LYS A 125 1.56 10.64 -7.46
N HIS A 126 1.57 10.58 -8.79
CA HIS A 126 1.72 11.73 -9.68
C HIS A 126 1.21 11.37 -11.08
N PHE A 127 0.59 12.35 -11.79
CA PHE A 127 0.08 12.11 -13.14
C PHE A 127 1.19 12.19 -14.20
N ASP A 128 2.09 13.17 -14.09
CA ASP A 128 3.22 13.29 -15.01
C ASP A 128 4.21 12.14 -14.80
N SER A 129 4.53 11.44 -15.89
CA SER A 129 5.37 10.24 -15.86
C SER A 129 6.81 10.51 -15.48
N SER A 130 7.35 11.67 -15.86
CA SER A 130 8.72 12.05 -15.55
C SER A 130 8.85 12.44 -14.08
N ALA A 131 7.87 13.15 -13.53
CA ALA A 131 7.81 13.45 -12.11
C ALA A 131 7.60 12.17 -11.29
N HIS A 132 6.71 11.26 -11.74
CA HIS A 132 6.50 9.98 -11.09
C HIS A 132 7.81 9.15 -11.03
N LEU A 133 8.56 9.12 -12.13
CA LEU A 133 9.87 8.45 -12.17
C LEU A 133 10.85 9.02 -11.14
N LYS A 134 10.91 10.35 -10.99
CA LYS A 134 11.79 11.00 -10.00
C LYS A 134 11.39 10.63 -8.56
N LEU A 135 10.08 10.59 -8.29
CA LEU A 135 9.55 10.36 -6.94
C LEU A 135 9.54 8.89 -6.50
N THR A 136 9.43 7.95 -7.46
CA THR A 136 9.17 6.53 -7.14
C THR A 136 10.16 5.56 -7.78
N GLY A 137 11.02 6.04 -8.67
CA GLY A 137 11.96 5.21 -9.42
C GLY A 137 11.36 4.50 -10.64
N VAL A 138 10.04 4.65 -10.91
CA VAL A 138 9.38 4.04 -12.07
C VAL A 138 8.43 5.03 -12.76
N ARG A 139 8.19 4.82 -14.05
CA ARG A 139 7.17 5.56 -14.81
C ARG A 139 5.78 5.02 -14.53
N ASN A 140 4.74 5.84 -14.72
CA ASN A 140 3.36 5.50 -14.35
C ASN A 140 2.48 4.97 -15.48
N GLU A 141 2.96 4.85 -16.72
CA GLU A 141 2.13 4.42 -17.86
C GLU A 141 1.46 3.06 -17.63
N LEU A 142 2.20 2.12 -17.01
CA LEU A 142 1.66 0.81 -16.67
C LEU A 142 0.56 0.90 -15.59
N ILE A 143 0.76 1.79 -14.62
CA ILE A 143 -0.21 2.04 -13.54
C ILE A 143 -1.51 2.61 -14.14
N LEU A 144 -1.41 3.66 -14.96
CA LEU A 144 -2.55 4.28 -15.62
C LEU A 144 -3.29 3.27 -16.51
N LYS A 145 -2.57 2.45 -17.27
CA LYS A 145 -3.16 1.37 -18.07
C LYS A 145 -3.89 0.34 -17.22
N ASN A 146 -3.35 -0.02 -16.07
CA ASN A 146 -4.00 -0.96 -15.16
C ASN A 146 -5.24 -0.33 -14.50
N ILE A 147 -5.22 0.96 -14.15
CA ILE A 147 -6.41 1.66 -13.64
C ILE A 147 -7.54 1.63 -14.68
N VAL A 148 -7.25 1.88 -15.97
CA VAL A 148 -8.26 1.75 -17.04
C VAL A 148 -8.85 0.35 -17.06
N LYS A 149 -8.02 -0.68 -17.05
CA LYS A 149 -8.48 -2.08 -17.05
C LYS A 149 -9.27 -2.46 -15.81
N ILE A 150 -8.89 -1.97 -14.62
CA ILE A 150 -9.65 -2.19 -13.38
C ILE A 150 -11.03 -1.54 -13.50
N SER A 151 -11.10 -0.30 -14.01
CA SER A 151 -12.35 0.42 -14.23
C SER A 151 -13.31 -0.38 -15.14
N GLU A 152 -12.79 -0.95 -16.24
CA GLU A 152 -13.56 -1.81 -17.15
C GLU A 152 -13.95 -3.14 -16.48
N TYR A 153 -13.03 -3.79 -15.80
CA TYR A 153 -13.25 -5.07 -15.11
C TYR A 153 -14.38 -4.96 -14.08
N CYS A 154 -14.43 -3.87 -13.32
CA CYS A 154 -15.44 -3.64 -12.29
C CYS A 154 -16.86 -3.39 -12.82
N LEU A 155 -17.05 -3.22 -14.13
CA LEU A 155 -18.41 -3.15 -14.74
C LEU A 155 -19.21 -4.46 -14.59
N SER A 156 -18.51 -5.59 -14.56
CA SER A 156 -19.10 -6.94 -14.49
C SER A 156 -18.69 -7.72 -13.23
N HIS A 157 -17.98 -7.07 -12.31
CA HIS A 157 -17.47 -7.69 -11.08
C HIS A 157 -17.74 -6.80 -9.87
N THR A 158 -17.78 -7.40 -8.69
CA THR A 158 -18.16 -6.71 -7.44
C THR A 158 -17.04 -5.91 -6.79
N ALA A 159 -15.81 -6.05 -7.25
CA ALA A 159 -14.67 -5.30 -6.71
C ALA A 159 -14.88 -3.78 -6.82
N LYS A 160 -14.62 -3.06 -5.74
CA LYS A 160 -14.73 -1.59 -5.68
C LYS A 160 -13.35 -0.96 -5.78
N PRO A 161 -13.03 -0.24 -6.87
CA PRO A 161 -11.77 0.44 -7.02
C PRO A 161 -11.75 1.77 -6.27
N ILE A 162 -10.66 2.05 -5.56
CA ILE A 162 -10.41 3.30 -4.85
C ILE A 162 -9.03 3.79 -5.22
N ILE A 163 -8.92 5.00 -5.76
CA ILE A 163 -7.63 5.63 -6.05
C ILE A 163 -7.16 6.36 -4.80
N ARG A 164 -5.99 6.00 -4.31
CA ARG A 164 -5.35 6.67 -3.18
C ARG A 164 -4.26 7.61 -3.67
N ILE A 165 -4.31 8.85 -3.18
CA ILE A 165 -3.37 9.90 -3.56
C ILE A 165 -2.74 10.45 -2.27
N PRO A 166 -1.49 10.10 -1.96
CA PRO A 166 -0.77 10.75 -0.87
C PRO A 166 -0.55 12.22 -1.23
N ILE A 167 -0.97 13.12 -0.35
CA ILE A 167 -0.79 14.57 -0.52
C ILE A 167 0.44 15.00 0.25
N ILE A 168 1.53 15.18 -0.48
CA ILE A 168 2.83 15.59 0.06
C ILE A 168 3.05 17.05 -0.36
N PRO A 169 3.02 18.01 0.60
CA PRO A 169 3.15 19.42 0.30
C PRO A 169 4.37 19.73 -0.58
N GLU A 170 4.16 20.54 -1.61
CA GLU A 170 5.17 21.05 -2.56
C GLU A 170 5.81 19.97 -3.46
N ILE A 171 5.45 18.70 -3.30
CA ILE A 171 6.00 17.61 -4.09
C ILE A 171 5.00 17.13 -5.14
N ASN A 172 3.78 16.74 -4.73
CA ASN A 172 2.78 16.23 -5.67
C ASN A 172 1.41 16.91 -5.55
N ASP A 173 1.25 17.84 -4.62
CA ASP A 173 -0.02 18.49 -4.29
C ASP A 173 -0.35 19.73 -5.16
N ALA A 174 0.43 20.00 -6.22
CA ALA A 174 0.14 21.06 -7.17
C ALA A 174 -1.25 20.87 -7.81
N SER A 175 -2.05 21.94 -7.86
CA SER A 175 -3.43 21.89 -8.37
C SER A 175 -3.50 21.35 -9.80
N ASP A 176 -2.54 21.64 -10.66
CA ASP A 176 -2.48 21.13 -12.03
C ASP A 176 -2.29 19.62 -12.09
N ASN A 177 -1.45 19.06 -11.20
CA ASN A 177 -1.30 17.61 -11.08
C ASN A 177 -2.62 16.95 -10.66
N LEU A 178 -3.27 17.47 -9.62
CA LEU A 178 -4.51 16.91 -9.10
C LEU A 178 -5.67 17.05 -10.09
N LYS A 179 -5.75 18.16 -10.83
CA LYS A 179 -6.73 18.34 -11.92
C LYS A 179 -6.56 17.29 -13.03
N LYS A 180 -5.31 17.05 -13.46
CA LYS A 180 -5.02 16.00 -14.46
C LYS A 180 -5.42 14.61 -13.96
N ILE A 181 -5.20 14.30 -12.68
CA ILE A 181 -5.66 13.04 -12.06
C ILE A 181 -7.19 12.99 -12.06
N ALA A 182 -7.86 14.08 -11.65
CA ALA A 182 -9.34 14.13 -11.64
C ALA A 182 -9.93 13.95 -13.03
N ASP A 183 -9.36 14.63 -14.05
CA ASP A 183 -9.78 14.49 -15.44
C ASP A 183 -9.57 13.06 -15.97
N PHE A 184 -8.45 12.44 -15.63
CA PHE A 184 -8.17 11.04 -16.00
C PHE A 184 -9.22 10.10 -15.40
N ILE A 185 -9.49 10.21 -14.08
CA ILE A 185 -10.48 9.36 -13.40
C ILE A 185 -11.87 9.58 -13.96
N TRP A 186 -12.26 10.83 -14.21
CA TRP A 186 -13.55 11.17 -14.78
C TRP A 186 -13.75 10.56 -16.18
N ASN A 187 -12.71 10.50 -16.99
CA ASN A 187 -12.75 9.97 -18.36
C ASN A 187 -12.52 8.46 -18.47
N LEU A 188 -12.41 7.73 -17.34
CA LEU A 188 -12.30 6.27 -17.38
C LEU A 188 -13.52 5.64 -18.08
N PRO A 189 -13.33 4.56 -18.87
CA PRO A 189 -14.42 3.95 -19.66
C PRO A 189 -15.43 3.17 -18.82
N GLY A 190 -15.04 2.68 -17.65
CA GLY A 190 -15.83 1.81 -16.78
C GLY A 190 -16.30 2.49 -15.50
N VAL A 191 -16.26 1.71 -14.40
CA VAL A 191 -16.60 2.22 -13.07
C VAL A 191 -15.64 3.32 -12.68
N LYS A 192 -16.18 4.45 -12.21
CA LYS A 192 -15.36 5.56 -11.68
C LYS A 192 -14.91 5.20 -10.27
N PRO A 193 -13.58 5.06 -10.01
CA PRO A 193 -13.08 4.85 -8.67
C PRO A 193 -13.44 6.01 -7.73
N GLU A 194 -13.70 5.71 -6.48
CA GLU A 194 -13.65 6.72 -5.42
C GLU A 194 -12.21 7.21 -5.26
N VAL A 195 -12.05 8.46 -4.81
CA VAL A 195 -10.74 9.06 -4.55
C VAL A 195 -10.54 9.21 -3.05
N ASN A 196 -9.42 8.74 -2.56
CA ASN A 196 -9.05 8.91 -1.16
C ASN A 196 -7.72 9.68 -1.07
N LEU A 197 -7.78 10.90 -0.55
CA LEU A 197 -6.61 11.74 -0.33
C LEU A 197 -6.00 11.40 1.03
N LEU A 198 -4.75 10.98 1.03
CA LEU A 198 -4.01 10.63 2.23
C LEU A 198 -3.10 11.79 2.65
N PRO A 199 -3.34 12.44 3.79
CA PRO A 199 -2.41 13.42 4.30
C PRO A 199 -1.03 12.79 4.53
N TYR A 200 0.04 13.47 4.10
CA TYR A 200 1.39 13.04 4.40
C TYR A 200 1.61 12.92 5.91
N HIS A 201 2.34 11.89 6.31
CA HIS A 201 2.80 11.67 7.67
C HIS A 201 4.18 10.99 7.71
N GLY A 202 4.98 11.31 8.71
CA GLY A 202 6.35 10.82 8.88
C GLY A 202 6.49 9.41 9.47
N TYR A 203 5.44 8.57 9.53
CA TYR A 203 5.50 7.24 10.16
C TYR A 203 6.51 6.28 9.49
N GLY A 204 6.90 6.55 8.25
CA GLY A 204 7.92 5.78 7.54
C GLY A 204 9.35 6.03 7.99
N ILE A 205 9.65 7.15 8.67
CA ILE A 205 11.02 7.59 9.01
C ILE A 205 11.79 6.50 9.77
N SER A 206 11.18 5.91 10.79
CA SER A 206 11.82 4.84 11.58
C SER A 206 12.16 3.60 10.74
N LYS A 207 11.34 3.25 9.74
CA LYS A 207 11.57 2.11 8.86
C LYS A 207 12.80 2.32 7.98
N TYR A 208 13.02 3.54 7.49
CA TYR A 208 14.21 3.89 6.72
C TYR A 208 15.48 3.76 7.55
N SER A 209 15.46 4.22 8.81
CA SER A 209 16.60 4.07 9.70
C SER A 209 16.93 2.60 9.99
N TRP A 210 15.94 1.72 10.08
CA TRP A 210 16.15 0.28 10.30
C TRP A 210 16.90 -0.41 9.16
N ILE A 211 16.73 0.08 7.93
CA ILE A 211 17.41 -0.44 6.74
C ILE A 211 18.64 0.39 6.35
N GLY A 212 19.05 1.34 7.22
CA GLY A 212 20.23 2.18 7.02
C GLY A 212 20.11 3.17 5.87
N LYS A 213 18.89 3.58 5.51
CA LYS A 213 18.61 4.60 4.50
C LYS A 213 18.21 5.91 5.14
N GLU A 214 18.58 7.00 4.50
CA GLU A 214 18.10 8.33 4.83
C GLU A 214 16.69 8.53 4.27
N TYR A 215 15.85 9.24 5.03
CA TYR A 215 14.50 9.58 4.61
C TYR A 215 14.46 11.02 4.11
N GLU A 216 14.36 11.21 2.81
CA GLU A 216 14.47 12.51 2.14
C GLU A 216 13.37 13.52 2.53
N LEU A 217 12.24 13.04 3.06
CA LEU A 217 11.09 13.86 3.42
C LEU A 217 10.95 14.12 4.92
N GLN A 218 12.03 14.01 5.70
CA GLN A 218 11.99 14.16 7.16
C GLN A 218 11.51 15.54 7.62
N ASP A 219 11.78 16.59 6.83
CA ASP A 219 11.45 17.98 7.14
C ASP A 219 10.09 18.40 6.57
N VAL A 220 9.40 17.53 5.84
CA VAL A 220 8.07 17.81 5.29
C VAL A 220 7.03 17.70 6.40
N THR A 221 6.29 18.78 6.62
CA THR A 221 5.18 18.81 7.57
C THR A 221 3.89 18.28 6.96
N ALA A 222 3.04 17.68 7.79
CA ALA A 222 1.71 17.25 7.36
C ALA A 222 0.89 18.43 6.83
N PRO A 223 0.10 18.27 5.77
CA PRO A 223 -0.78 19.33 5.26
C PRO A 223 -1.87 19.67 6.29
N SER A 224 -2.26 20.95 6.38
CA SER A 224 -3.37 21.36 7.23
C SER A 224 -4.70 20.80 6.70
N GLU A 225 -5.71 20.77 7.56
CA GLU A 225 -7.05 20.32 7.20
C GLU A 225 -7.65 21.18 6.08
N GLU A 226 -7.49 22.51 6.15
CA GLU A 226 -7.95 23.43 5.10
C GLU A 226 -7.27 23.14 3.77
N ARG A 227 -5.95 22.84 3.78
CA ARG A 227 -5.21 22.44 2.57
C ARG A 227 -5.80 21.15 1.99
N MET A 228 -6.06 20.15 2.82
CA MET A 228 -6.68 18.89 2.38
C MET A 228 -8.09 19.10 1.82
N GLN A 229 -8.92 19.90 2.47
CA GLN A 229 -10.25 20.26 1.98
C GLN A 229 -10.19 21.00 0.62
N SER A 230 -9.25 21.94 0.47
CA SER A 230 -9.02 22.60 -0.80
C SER A 230 -8.64 21.64 -1.93
N LYS A 231 -7.81 20.61 -1.63
CA LYS A 231 -7.43 19.59 -2.62
C LYS A 231 -8.58 18.64 -2.94
N SER A 232 -9.40 18.25 -1.96
CA SER A 232 -10.55 17.38 -2.19
C SER A 232 -11.61 18.04 -3.09
N ARG A 233 -11.81 19.35 -3.00
CA ARG A 233 -12.73 20.10 -3.86
C ARG A 233 -12.42 19.94 -5.35
N ILE A 234 -11.14 19.79 -5.74
CA ILE A 234 -10.74 19.57 -7.14
C ILE A 234 -11.43 18.34 -7.73
N PHE A 235 -11.56 17.29 -6.93
CA PHE A 235 -12.22 16.04 -7.34
C PHE A 235 -13.75 16.13 -7.24
N ILE A 236 -14.25 16.72 -6.15
CA ILE A 236 -15.70 16.92 -5.93
C ILE A 236 -16.32 17.81 -7.02
N ASP A 237 -15.68 18.93 -7.35
CA ASP A 237 -16.12 19.85 -8.41
C ASP A 237 -16.09 19.19 -9.79
N ARG A 238 -15.30 18.13 -9.97
CA ARG A 238 -15.29 17.29 -11.17
C ARG A 238 -16.39 16.21 -11.16
N GLY A 239 -17.16 16.08 -10.08
CA GLY A 239 -18.22 15.07 -9.93
C GLY A 239 -17.74 13.72 -9.41
N LEU A 240 -16.53 13.64 -8.82
CA LEU A 240 -15.99 12.42 -8.24
C LEU A 240 -16.30 12.36 -6.74
N VAL A 241 -16.51 11.17 -6.21
CA VAL A 241 -16.55 10.92 -4.78
C VAL A 241 -15.12 11.03 -4.24
N CYS A 242 -14.91 11.92 -3.26
CA CYS A 242 -13.59 12.16 -2.69
C CYS A 242 -13.65 12.25 -1.16
N THR A 243 -12.82 11.47 -0.48
CA THR A 243 -12.66 11.47 0.98
C THR A 243 -11.24 11.87 1.37
N VAL A 244 -11.06 12.30 2.62
CA VAL A 244 -9.76 12.64 3.19
C VAL A 244 -9.50 11.74 4.39
N GLY A 245 -8.31 11.13 4.48
CA GLY A 245 -7.98 10.14 5.48
C GLY A 245 -8.42 8.73 5.08
N GLY A 246 -8.69 7.85 6.03
CA GLY A 246 -9.18 6.49 5.75
C GLY A 246 -10.56 6.53 5.08
N ALA A 247 -10.83 5.63 4.14
CA ALA A 247 -12.17 5.46 3.61
C ALA A 247 -13.12 5.14 4.77
N GLU A 248 -14.14 5.97 4.99
CA GLU A 248 -15.30 5.53 5.76
C GLU A 248 -15.94 4.39 4.97
N VAL A 249 -15.76 3.17 5.43
CA VAL A 249 -16.47 2.02 4.90
C VAL A 249 -17.91 2.20 5.33
N THR A 250 -18.73 2.78 4.47
CA THR A 250 -20.18 2.78 4.69
C THR A 250 -20.62 1.33 4.79
N SER A 251 -21.16 0.98 5.95
CA SER A 251 -21.67 -0.34 6.29
C SER A 251 -22.50 -0.91 5.14
N TYR A 252 -22.15 -2.11 4.69
CA TYR A 252 -23.01 -2.87 3.79
C TYR A 252 -24.33 -3.13 4.51
N HIS A 253 -25.41 -2.52 4.03
CA HIS A 253 -26.72 -3.04 4.30
C HIS A 253 -26.80 -4.40 3.58
N THR A 254 -26.79 -5.47 4.34
CA THR A 254 -27.34 -6.76 3.90
C THR A 254 -28.77 -6.51 3.46
N THR A 255 -29.00 -6.45 2.16
CA THR A 255 -30.33 -6.65 1.62
C THR A 255 -30.71 -8.08 1.89
N GLU A 256 -31.75 -8.27 2.69
CA GLU A 256 -32.47 -9.54 2.90
C GLU A 256 -32.90 -10.21 1.57
#